data_e89a16161da0a5ea34d0d4387cd28d33
#
_entry.id   e89a16161da0a5ea34d0d4387cd28d33
#
_cell.length_a   1.000
_cell.length_b   1.000
_cell.length_c   1.000
_cell.angle_alpha   90.00
_cell.angle_beta   90.00
_cell.angle_gamma   90.00
#
_symmetry.space_group_name_H-M   'P 1'
#
loop_
_entity.id
_entity.type
_entity.pdbx_description
1 polymer ?
#
loop_
_entity_poly.entity_id
_entity_poly.type
_entity_poly.pdbx_seq_one_letter_code
_entity_poly.pdbx_strand_id
1 'polypeptide(L)'
;HNLFGNIEPGPSPRGIPLFDYRSIKPGSLVRASGGTLVIMPQDLLEEGLVWPTLKRTLRNQRLEVQAYDPQNRMVVNPIKPESIRLDVKVILIGNTRLYNALLQGDPDLQRVFRVKVDFETDMPRDRKNIRRYISFMNKVAKQDKLLPLTPPAQAAVLEQGARLAGRQDRLSTRFSSIVNLLIESDHAARKAGAKRLDVEHVRAAIGSRHRRLGLGEEHFRKMVREKTILIDTRGEAVGQVNGLFVLEQWDYAFGQPVRVTATTSLGEGDILSIEREADLSGSAFDKGHFILEGFLRQRFAQDKPLSLHAAIACEQNYVGVDGDSASVTEIFAPLSALSGLPMT
;
A
#
# COMPACT_ATOMS: atom_id res chain seq x y z
N HIS A 1 5.53 26.53 -13.26
CA HIS A 1 6.81 27.08 -13.77
C HIS A 1 7.68 25.99 -14.37
N ASN A 2 8.07 24.99 -13.59
CA ASN A 2 9.05 23.97 -14.00
C ASN A 2 8.61 23.16 -15.22
N LEU A 3 7.31 22.95 -15.41
CA LEU A 3 6.80 22.13 -16.51
C LEU A 3 6.69 22.92 -17.81
N PHE A 4 6.05 24.07 -17.80
CA PHE A 4 5.76 24.86 -19.01
C PHE A 4 6.80 25.92 -19.31
N GLY A 5 7.59 26.29 -18.34
CA GLY A 5 8.48 27.43 -18.38
C GLY A 5 7.88 28.69 -17.75
N ASN A 6 8.67 29.72 -17.68
CA ASN A 6 8.32 31.01 -17.05
C ASN A 6 9.01 32.15 -17.77
N ILE A 7 8.49 33.36 -17.54
CA ILE A 7 9.11 34.63 -17.97
C ILE A 7 9.54 35.36 -16.72
N GLU A 8 10.84 35.40 -16.47
CA GLU A 8 11.45 36.02 -15.28
C GLU A 8 12.10 37.36 -15.64
N PRO A 9 11.85 38.44 -14.87
CA PRO A 9 12.49 39.70 -15.13
C PRO A 9 14.01 39.60 -14.98
N GLY A 10 14.75 40.12 -15.93
CA GLY A 10 16.20 40.22 -15.83
C GLY A 10 16.65 41.26 -14.81
N PRO A 11 17.92 41.22 -14.33
CA PRO A 11 18.48 42.20 -13.44
C PRO A 11 18.53 43.58 -14.14
N SER A 12 17.98 44.60 -13.48
CA SER A 12 17.97 45.96 -13.98
C SER A 12 18.75 46.90 -13.07
N PRO A 13 19.66 47.74 -13.59
CA PRO A 13 20.42 48.72 -12.80
C PRO A 13 19.56 49.78 -12.11
N ARG A 14 18.30 49.95 -12.53
CA ARG A 14 17.37 50.98 -12.03
C ARG A 14 16.20 50.41 -11.21
N GLY A 15 16.23 49.13 -10.84
CA GLY A 15 15.15 48.48 -10.08
C GLY A 15 13.83 48.28 -10.85
N ILE A 16 13.76 48.66 -12.13
CA ILE A 16 12.57 48.44 -12.98
C ILE A 16 12.71 47.05 -13.64
N PRO A 17 11.76 46.14 -13.51
CA PRO A 17 11.83 44.83 -14.14
C PRO A 17 12.05 44.96 -15.65
N LEU A 18 13.16 44.40 -16.17
CA LEU A 18 13.45 44.38 -17.59
C LEU A 18 13.06 42.99 -18.17
N PHE A 19 12.17 43.01 -19.16
CA PHE A 19 11.77 41.81 -19.87
C PHE A 19 12.37 41.84 -21.29
N ASP A 20 13.23 40.87 -21.59
CA ASP A 20 13.78 40.64 -22.93
C ASP A 20 13.66 39.14 -23.28
N TYR A 21 14.17 38.73 -24.44
CA TYR A 21 14.14 37.32 -24.86
C TYR A 21 14.89 36.38 -23.89
N ARG A 22 15.84 36.88 -23.10
CA ARG A 22 16.59 36.12 -22.08
C ARG A 22 15.79 35.86 -20.85
N SER A 23 14.69 36.61 -20.66
CA SER A 23 13.72 36.42 -19.59
C SER A 23 12.93 35.15 -19.73
N ILE A 24 12.87 34.56 -20.93
CA ILE A 24 12.12 33.34 -21.20
C ILE A 24 12.91 32.10 -20.73
N LYS A 25 12.41 31.43 -19.70
CA LYS A 25 12.99 30.18 -19.16
C LYS A 25 12.21 28.98 -19.66
N PRO A 26 12.87 28.03 -20.37
CA PRO A 26 12.19 26.83 -20.86
C PRO A 26 11.87 25.88 -19.71
N GLY A 27 10.64 25.34 -19.69
CA GLY A 27 10.22 24.28 -18.80
C GLY A 27 10.60 22.88 -19.31
N SER A 28 10.27 21.86 -18.52
CA SER A 28 10.61 20.47 -18.80
C SER A 28 9.99 19.97 -20.09
N LEU A 29 8.80 20.43 -20.47
CA LEU A 29 8.16 20.07 -21.75
C LEU A 29 8.98 20.53 -22.95
N VAL A 30 9.50 21.74 -22.93
CA VAL A 30 10.34 22.28 -24.02
C VAL A 30 11.67 21.53 -24.08
N ARG A 31 12.27 21.26 -22.91
CA ARG A 31 13.55 20.52 -22.84
C ARG A 31 13.42 19.08 -23.31
N ALA A 32 12.24 18.47 -23.16
CA ALA A 32 11.94 17.10 -23.58
C ALA A 32 11.43 17.02 -25.02
N SER A 33 11.32 18.12 -25.74
CA SER A 33 10.86 18.11 -27.14
C SER A 33 11.82 17.29 -28.03
N GLY A 34 11.25 16.42 -28.87
CA GLY A 34 11.97 15.39 -29.60
C GLY A 34 12.21 14.10 -28.83
N GLY A 35 11.74 14.01 -27.58
CA GLY A 35 11.96 12.87 -26.68
C GLY A 35 10.77 12.49 -25.83
N THR A 36 11.07 12.00 -24.64
CA THR A 36 10.05 11.50 -23.68
C THR A 36 10.19 12.19 -22.34
N LEU A 37 9.06 12.65 -21.81
CA LEU A 37 8.94 13.21 -20.47
C LEU A 37 8.16 12.25 -19.57
N VAL A 38 8.76 11.86 -18.44
CA VAL A 38 8.12 10.99 -17.44
C VAL A 38 7.71 11.85 -16.26
N ILE A 39 6.45 11.76 -15.83
CA ILE A 39 5.87 12.60 -14.78
C ILE A 39 5.04 11.74 -13.83
N MET A 40 5.06 12.07 -12.54
CA MET A 40 4.10 11.55 -11.57
C MET A 40 2.85 12.43 -11.60
N PRO A 41 1.64 11.86 -11.82
CA PRO A 41 0.42 12.65 -11.91
C PRO A 41 0.09 13.44 -10.65
N GLN A 42 0.54 12.98 -9.48
CA GLN A 42 0.35 13.70 -8.20
C GLN A 42 0.90 15.12 -8.30
N ASP A 43 2.12 15.28 -8.82
CA ASP A 43 2.79 16.58 -8.96
C ASP A 43 2.02 17.55 -9.88
N LEU A 44 1.24 16.98 -10.84
CA LEU A 44 0.41 17.77 -11.76
C LEU A 44 -0.92 18.22 -11.16
N LEU A 45 -1.39 17.52 -10.13
CA LEU A 45 -2.69 17.75 -9.49
C LEU A 45 -2.60 18.70 -8.29
N GLU A 46 -1.41 18.93 -7.76
CA GLU A 46 -1.18 19.87 -6.65
C GLU A 46 -1.54 21.31 -7.02
N GLU A 47 -1.31 21.69 -8.29
CA GLU A 47 -1.64 23.01 -8.81
C GLU A 47 -2.81 22.90 -9.81
N GLY A 48 -3.96 23.45 -9.48
CA GLY A 48 -5.21 23.27 -10.22
C GLY A 48 -5.21 23.63 -11.71
N LEU A 49 -4.27 24.50 -12.16
CA LEU A 49 -4.15 24.90 -13.57
C LEU A 49 -3.17 24.06 -14.39
N VAL A 50 -2.31 23.27 -13.74
CA VAL A 50 -1.24 22.51 -14.42
C VAL A 50 -1.83 21.37 -15.25
N TRP A 51 -2.74 20.60 -14.71
CA TRP A 51 -3.36 19.49 -15.41
C TRP A 51 -4.16 19.89 -16.67
N PRO A 52 -5.10 20.87 -16.60
CA PRO A 52 -5.82 21.34 -17.78
C PRO A 52 -4.88 21.93 -18.85
N THR A 53 -3.85 22.67 -18.42
CA THR A 53 -2.87 23.28 -19.35
C THR A 53 -2.05 22.20 -20.04
N LEU A 54 -1.60 21.17 -19.34
CA LEU A 54 -0.87 20.05 -19.93
C LEU A 54 -1.72 19.34 -21.00
N LYS A 55 -2.98 19.01 -20.70
CA LYS A 55 -3.87 18.37 -21.66
C LYS A 55 -4.07 19.23 -22.92
N ARG A 56 -4.30 20.52 -22.75
CA ARG A 56 -4.45 21.48 -23.85
C ARG A 56 -3.18 21.55 -24.70
N THR A 57 -2.02 21.62 -24.06
CA THR A 57 -0.72 21.66 -24.73
C THR A 57 -0.44 20.40 -25.54
N LEU A 58 -0.68 19.23 -24.98
CA LEU A 58 -0.48 17.94 -25.66
C LEU A 58 -1.46 17.75 -26.82
N ARG A 59 -2.71 18.15 -26.66
CA ARG A 59 -3.72 18.07 -27.71
C ARG A 59 -3.41 19.00 -28.89
N ASN A 60 -2.96 20.21 -28.61
CA ASN A 60 -2.65 21.21 -29.63
C ASN A 60 -1.23 21.09 -30.19
N GLN A 61 -0.36 20.27 -29.57
CA GLN A 61 1.06 20.18 -29.87
C GLN A 61 1.79 21.53 -29.89
N ARG A 62 1.31 22.47 -29.11
CA ARG A 62 1.86 23.82 -28.98
C ARG A 62 1.83 24.28 -27.53
N LEU A 63 2.91 24.90 -27.11
CA LEU A 63 3.08 25.50 -25.79
C LEU A 63 3.15 27.02 -25.92
N GLU A 64 2.35 27.71 -25.14
CA GLU A 64 2.45 29.14 -24.90
C GLU A 64 3.12 29.33 -23.53
N VAL A 65 4.33 29.92 -23.51
CA VAL A 65 4.99 30.26 -22.25
C VAL A 65 4.34 31.55 -21.74
N GLN A 66 3.75 31.47 -20.56
CA GLN A 66 3.09 32.58 -19.90
C GLN A 66 3.88 32.98 -18.65
N ALA A 67 3.91 34.29 -18.36
CA ALA A 67 4.39 34.73 -17.05
C ALA A 67 3.37 34.31 -16.00
N TYR A 68 3.80 33.56 -15.01
CA TYR A 68 3.00 33.14 -13.89
C TYR A 68 3.56 33.76 -12.61
N ASP A 69 2.74 34.59 -11.97
CA ASP A 69 3.01 35.10 -10.63
C ASP A 69 1.97 34.53 -9.67
N PRO A 70 2.33 33.60 -8.76
CA PRO A 70 1.41 33.03 -7.78
C PRO A 70 0.89 34.05 -6.77
N GLN A 71 1.58 35.18 -6.57
CA GLN A 71 1.22 36.20 -5.59
C GLN A 71 0.44 37.37 -6.19
N ASN A 72 0.71 37.70 -7.44
CA ASN A 72 0.07 38.85 -8.14
C ASN A 72 -0.74 38.33 -9.32
N ARG A 73 -2.06 38.33 -9.20
CA ARG A 73 -2.98 38.00 -10.31
C ARG A 73 -2.94 39.00 -11.49
N MET A 74 -2.21 40.08 -11.36
CA MET A 74 -1.95 41.06 -12.44
C MET A 74 -0.58 40.79 -13.07
N VAL A 75 -0.59 40.09 -14.18
CA VAL A 75 0.60 39.90 -15.01
C VAL A 75 0.79 41.14 -15.86
N VAL A 76 1.62 42.08 -15.41
CA VAL A 76 2.17 43.13 -16.28
C VAL A 76 3.31 42.50 -17.06
N ASN A 77 3.00 41.78 -18.11
CA ASN A 77 4.02 41.20 -18.99
C ASN A 77 3.92 41.81 -20.40
N PRO A 78 4.87 42.64 -20.80
CA PRO A 78 4.86 43.24 -22.13
C PRO A 78 5.27 42.28 -23.23
N ILE A 79 5.83 41.10 -22.89
CA ILE A 79 6.33 40.12 -23.87
C ILE A 79 5.37 38.93 -23.94
N LYS A 80 4.80 38.69 -25.13
CA LYS A 80 4.05 37.51 -25.48
C LYS A 80 4.86 36.73 -26.49
N PRO A 81 5.61 35.67 -26.06
CA PRO A 81 6.37 34.83 -26.98
C PRO A 81 5.44 34.10 -27.96
N GLU A 82 5.96 33.82 -29.17
CA GLU A 82 5.27 32.92 -30.08
C GLU A 82 5.11 31.53 -29.47
N SER A 83 4.05 30.83 -29.85
CA SER A 83 3.80 29.46 -29.38
C SER A 83 4.86 28.51 -29.94
N ILE A 84 5.44 27.70 -29.08
CA ILE A 84 6.49 26.71 -29.41
C ILE A 84 5.80 25.41 -29.84
N ARG A 85 6.16 24.89 -31.01
CA ARG A 85 5.71 23.56 -31.42
C ARG A 85 6.42 22.50 -30.57
N LEU A 86 5.63 21.57 -30.02
CA LEU A 86 6.12 20.48 -29.18
C LEU A 86 5.95 19.14 -29.89
N ASP A 87 7.03 18.38 -29.92
CA ASP A 87 7.03 16.96 -30.28
C ASP A 87 7.57 16.16 -29.09
N VAL A 88 6.67 15.87 -28.12
CA VAL A 88 7.04 15.21 -26.88
C VAL A 88 6.08 14.07 -26.55
N LYS A 89 6.64 12.92 -26.20
CA LYS A 89 5.89 11.82 -25.61
C LYS A 89 5.85 11.99 -24.10
N VAL A 90 4.65 12.05 -23.52
CA VAL A 90 4.48 12.11 -22.07
C VAL A 90 4.03 10.76 -21.54
N ILE A 91 4.72 10.29 -20.50
CA ILE A 91 4.41 9.06 -19.77
C ILE A 91 4.06 9.45 -18.34
N LEU A 92 2.86 9.06 -17.89
CA LEU A 92 2.43 9.22 -16.51
C LEU A 92 2.66 7.91 -15.75
N ILE A 93 3.31 7.99 -14.57
CA ILE A 93 3.55 6.85 -13.70
C ILE A 93 2.79 7.06 -12.40
N GLY A 94 1.82 6.19 -12.11
CA GLY A 94 1.00 6.28 -10.92
C GLY A 94 0.48 4.91 -10.49
N ASN A 95 -0.32 4.89 -9.44
CA ASN A 95 -0.99 3.68 -8.97
C ASN A 95 -2.41 3.55 -9.57
N THR A 96 -2.98 2.36 -9.45
CA THR A 96 -4.32 2.05 -9.98
C THR A 96 -5.42 2.93 -9.37
N ARG A 97 -5.31 3.26 -8.08
CA ARG A 97 -6.29 4.14 -7.41
C ARG A 97 -6.34 5.53 -8.05
N LEU A 98 -5.15 6.11 -8.28
CA LEU A 98 -5.05 7.43 -8.93
C LEU A 98 -5.52 7.38 -10.37
N TYR A 99 -5.16 6.32 -11.12
CA TYR A 99 -5.65 6.13 -12.48
C TYR A 99 -7.18 6.09 -12.54
N ASN A 100 -7.82 5.32 -11.66
CA ASN A 100 -9.27 5.22 -11.60
C ASN A 100 -9.92 6.55 -11.19
N ALA A 101 -9.35 7.28 -10.24
CA ALA A 101 -9.82 8.60 -9.85
C ALA A 101 -9.74 9.61 -11.02
N LEU A 102 -8.62 9.61 -11.75
CA LEU A 102 -8.48 10.44 -12.96
C LEU A 102 -9.46 10.04 -14.06
N LEU A 103 -9.67 8.74 -14.25
CA LEU A 103 -10.60 8.24 -15.27
C LEU A 103 -12.07 8.66 -14.99
N GLN A 104 -12.46 8.65 -13.72
CA GLN A 104 -13.79 9.08 -13.30
C GLN A 104 -13.95 10.60 -13.30
N GLY A 105 -12.91 11.33 -12.91
CA GLY A 105 -12.94 12.78 -12.78
C GLY A 105 -12.63 13.57 -14.07
N ASP A 106 -12.07 12.91 -15.08
CA ASP A 106 -11.61 13.57 -16.32
C ASP A 106 -11.99 12.80 -17.59
N PRO A 107 -13.09 13.16 -18.23
CA PRO A 107 -13.55 12.51 -19.49
C PRO A 107 -12.56 12.59 -20.65
N ASP A 108 -11.64 13.55 -20.62
CA ASP A 108 -10.65 13.75 -21.70
C ASP A 108 -9.36 12.93 -21.49
N LEU A 109 -9.21 12.28 -20.34
CA LEU A 109 -7.99 11.52 -20.04
C LEU A 109 -7.62 10.54 -21.16
N GLN A 110 -8.55 9.70 -21.57
CA GLN A 110 -8.32 8.67 -22.59
C GLN A 110 -8.10 9.23 -24.01
N ARG A 111 -8.51 10.46 -24.26
CA ARG A 111 -8.25 11.13 -25.56
C ARG A 111 -6.81 11.61 -25.67
N VAL A 112 -6.22 12.00 -24.55
CA VAL A 112 -4.83 12.49 -24.48
C VAL A 112 -3.86 11.35 -24.18
N PHE A 113 -4.17 10.52 -23.17
CA PHE A 113 -3.37 9.37 -22.74
C PHE A 113 -4.07 8.07 -23.17
N ARG A 114 -3.81 7.64 -24.41
CA ARG A 114 -4.55 6.55 -25.07
C ARG A 114 -4.11 5.15 -24.66
N VAL A 115 -2.91 5.01 -24.12
CA VAL A 115 -2.30 3.72 -23.79
C VAL A 115 -2.16 3.59 -22.29
N LYS A 116 -2.82 2.58 -21.72
CA LYS A 116 -2.62 2.14 -20.34
C LYS A 116 -1.69 0.93 -20.33
N VAL A 117 -0.73 0.92 -19.44
CA VAL A 117 0.16 -0.23 -19.20
C VAL A 117 0.10 -0.56 -17.74
N ASP A 118 -0.33 -1.77 -17.40
CA ASP A 118 -0.36 -2.28 -16.05
C ASP A 118 0.91 -3.09 -15.74
N PHE A 119 1.38 -2.99 -14.52
CA PHE A 119 2.49 -3.78 -13.99
C PHE A 119 1.97 -4.67 -12.88
N GLU A 120 2.26 -5.97 -12.99
CA GLU A 120 1.97 -6.93 -11.94
C GLU A 120 2.82 -6.69 -10.70
N THR A 121 2.23 -6.94 -9.52
CA THR A 121 2.92 -6.79 -8.23
C THR A 121 3.83 -7.97 -7.90
N ASP A 122 3.71 -9.05 -8.66
CA ASP A 122 4.51 -10.26 -8.53
C ASP A 122 4.71 -10.97 -9.89
N MET A 123 5.61 -11.92 -9.95
CA MET A 123 5.92 -12.72 -11.14
C MET A 123 6.15 -14.19 -10.78
N PRO A 124 5.99 -15.15 -11.72
CA PRO A 124 6.24 -16.57 -11.47
C PRO A 124 7.66 -16.84 -10.94
N ARG A 125 7.79 -17.71 -9.94
CA ARG A 125 9.06 -18.16 -9.38
C ARG A 125 9.61 -19.35 -10.20
N ASP A 126 9.89 -19.13 -11.48
CA ASP A 126 10.51 -20.09 -12.38
C ASP A 126 12.04 -19.87 -12.52
N ARG A 127 12.72 -20.80 -13.17
CA ARG A 127 14.18 -20.69 -13.39
C ARG A 127 14.58 -19.42 -14.14
N LYS A 128 13.75 -18.97 -15.08
CA LYS A 128 14.03 -17.78 -15.89
C LYS A 128 13.96 -16.51 -15.03
N ASN A 129 12.90 -16.38 -14.24
CA ASN A 129 12.70 -15.21 -13.39
C ASN A 129 13.62 -15.21 -12.17
N ILE A 130 13.97 -16.36 -11.60
CA ILE A 130 15.01 -16.46 -10.57
C ILE A 130 16.36 -15.93 -11.11
N ARG A 131 16.78 -16.33 -12.31
CA ARG A 131 18.00 -15.81 -12.93
C ARG A 131 17.95 -14.30 -13.15
N ARG A 132 16.81 -13.77 -13.61
CA ARG A 132 16.61 -12.33 -13.78
C ARG A 132 16.66 -11.58 -12.45
N TYR A 133 16.09 -12.16 -11.41
CA TYR A 133 16.11 -11.58 -10.08
C TYR A 133 17.51 -11.54 -9.50
N ILE A 134 18.31 -12.60 -9.66
CA ILE A 134 19.72 -12.63 -9.29
C ILE A 134 20.52 -11.60 -10.09
N SER A 135 20.28 -11.51 -11.40
CA SER A 135 20.91 -10.49 -12.26
C SER A 135 20.58 -9.07 -11.79
N PHE A 136 19.35 -8.83 -11.41
CA PHE A 136 18.91 -7.55 -10.83
C PHE A 136 19.65 -7.25 -9.52
N MET A 137 19.72 -8.19 -8.57
CA MET A 137 20.46 -8.02 -7.31
C MET A 137 21.93 -7.67 -7.54
N ASN A 138 22.59 -8.39 -8.46
CA ASN A 138 23.98 -8.13 -8.81
C ASN A 138 24.18 -6.77 -9.49
N LYS A 139 23.22 -6.34 -10.32
CA LYS A 139 23.23 -5.01 -10.95
C LYS A 139 23.13 -3.91 -9.89
N VAL A 140 22.18 -4.04 -8.95
CA VAL A 140 22.04 -3.11 -7.82
C VAL A 140 23.29 -3.07 -6.99
N ALA A 141 23.86 -4.23 -6.62
CA ALA A 141 25.06 -4.30 -5.82
C ALA A 141 26.23 -3.57 -6.50
N LYS A 142 26.37 -3.69 -7.82
CA LYS A 142 27.41 -2.97 -8.58
C LYS A 142 27.14 -1.46 -8.67
N GLN A 143 25.88 -1.08 -8.94
CA GLN A 143 25.47 0.31 -9.12
C GLN A 143 25.60 1.11 -7.82
N ASP A 144 25.16 0.53 -6.70
CA ASP A 144 25.14 1.17 -5.39
C ASP A 144 26.41 0.85 -4.56
N LYS A 145 27.42 0.20 -5.18
CA LYS A 145 28.70 -0.14 -4.55
C LYS A 145 28.55 -0.98 -3.28
N LEU A 146 27.57 -1.88 -3.27
CA LEU A 146 27.37 -2.83 -2.18
C LEU A 146 28.40 -3.98 -2.25
N LEU A 147 28.59 -4.68 -1.15
CA LEU A 147 29.42 -5.88 -1.11
C LEU A 147 28.82 -6.97 -2.03
N PRO A 148 29.68 -7.78 -2.67
CA PRO A 148 29.21 -8.87 -3.53
C PRO A 148 28.44 -9.92 -2.74
N LEU A 149 27.26 -10.32 -3.26
CA LEU A 149 26.41 -11.31 -2.64
C LEU A 149 26.95 -12.73 -2.82
N THR A 150 26.89 -13.53 -1.77
CA THR A 150 27.09 -14.97 -1.87
C THR A 150 25.83 -15.67 -2.40
N PRO A 151 25.92 -16.88 -2.98
CA PRO A 151 24.73 -17.64 -3.38
C PRO A 151 23.72 -17.87 -2.24
N PRO A 152 24.13 -18.18 -0.99
CA PRO A 152 23.20 -18.27 0.13
C PRO A 152 22.48 -16.94 0.43
N ALA A 153 23.15 -15.80 0.33
CA ALA A 153 22.50 -14.49 0.48
C ALA A 153 21.48 -14.24 -0.62
N GLN A 154 21.82 -14.56 -1.87
CA GLN A 154 20.85 -14.43 -2.99
C GLN A 154 19.62 -15.29 -2.77
N ALA A 155 19.79 -16.52 -2.26
CA ALA A 155 18.69 -17.41 -1.92
C ALA A 155 17.79 -16.83 -0.82
N ALA A 156 18.37 -16.24 0.23
CA ALA A 156 17.62 -15.59 1.31
C ALA A 156 16.84 -14.37 0.83
N VAL A 157 17.41 -13.57 -0.09
CA VAL A 157 16.68 -12.43 -0.70
C VAL A 157 15.56 -12.91 -1.61
N LEU A 158 15.73 -14.01 -2.36
CA LEU A 158 14.69 -14.64 -3.16
C LEU A 158 13.55 -15.16 -2.27
N GLU A 159 13.86 -15.79 -1.13
CA GLU A 159 12.88 -16.22 -0.16
C GLU A 159 12.07 -15.02 0.37
N GLN A 160 12.74 -13.93 0.72
CA GLN A 160 12.04 -12.72 1.14
C GLN A 160 11.17 -12.13 0.01
N GLY A 161 11.62 -12.21 -1.24
CA GLY A 161 10.82 -11.85 -2.41
C GLY A 161 9.55 -12.68 -2.55
N ALA A 162 9.59 -13.98 -2.23
CA ALA A 162 8.42 -14.85 -2.21
C ALA A 162 7.49 -14.53 -1.02
N ARG A 163 8.04 -14.22 0.16
CA ARG A 163 7.27 -13.77 1.34
C ARG A 163 6.52 -12.46 1.04
N LEU A 164 7.17 -11.50 0.39
CA LEU A 164 6.54 -10.23 -0.04
C LEU A 164 5.45 -10.42 -1.10
N ALA A 165 5.51 -11.50 -1.88
CA ALA A 165 4.46 -11.87 -2.83
C ALA A 165 3.27 -12.59 -2.16
N GLY A 166 3.42 -13.05 -0.92
CA GLY A 166 2.41 -13.83 -0.19
C GLY A 166 2.19 -15.24 -0.74
N ARG A 167 3.03 -15.71 -1.68
CA ARG A 167 2.89 -17.01 -2.36
C ARG A 167 4.24 -17.66 -2.61
N GLN A 168 4.33 -18.99 -2.40
CA GLN A 168 5.58 -19.75 -2.56
C GLN A 168 6.02 -19.87 -4.03
N ASP A 169 5.08 -19.84 -4.96
CA ASP A 169 5.29 -19.95 -6.41
C ASP A 169 5.51 -18.61 -7.12
N ARG A 170 5.54 -17.49 -6.37
CA ARG A 170 5.67 -16.14 -6.91
C ARG A 170 6.86 -15.38 -6.29
N LEU A 171 7.32 -14.35 -6.98
CA LEU A 171 8.32 -13.38 -6.49
C LEU A 171 7.77 -11.97 -6.63
N SER A 172 7.90 -11.17 -5.61
CA SER A 172 7.45 -9.78 -5.63
C SER A 172 8.21 -8.93 -6.66
N THR A 173 7.49 -8.08 -7.38
CA THR A 173 8.06 -7.05 -8.25
C THR A 173 8.20 -5.70 -7.57
N ARG A 174 7.98 -5.63 -6.25
CA ARG A 174 8.30 -4.45 -5.43
C ARG A 174 9.81 -4.30 -5.25
N PHE A 175 10.49 -3.97 -6.34
CA PHE A 175 11.96 -3.95 -6.37
C PHE A 175 12.57 -2.94 -5.40
N SER A 176 11.88 -1.86 -5.05
CA SER A 176 12.33 -0.91 -4.02
C SER A 176 12.51 -1.58 -2.66
N SER A 177 11.59 -2.48 -2.26
CA SER A 177 11.70 -3.23 -0.99
C SER A 177 12.90 -4.19 -1.00
N ILE A 178 13.20 -4.79 -2.17
CA ILE A 178 14.38 -5.64 -2.34
C ILE A 178 15.68 -4.83 -2.30
N VAL A 179 15.70 -3.67 -2.97
CA VAL A 179 16.88 -2.76 -2.92
C VAL A 179 17.14 -2.32 -1.49
N ASN A 180 16.11 -1.91 -0.76
CA ASN A 180 16.25 -1.53 0.65
C ASN A 180 16.80 -2.68 1.51
N LEU A 181 16.32 -3.92 1.28
CA LEU A 181 16.86 -5.09 1.97
C LEU A 181 18.34 -5.30 1.66
N LEU A 182 18.77 -5.15 0.40
CA LEU A 182 20.17 -5.28 0.01
C LEU A 182 21.05 -4.22 0.69
N ILE A 183 20.60 -2.97 0.73
CA ILE A 183 21.31 -1.85 1.38
C ILE A 183 21.42 -2.11 2.90
N GLU A 184 20.34 -2.51 3.56
CA GLU A 184 20.34 -2.83 4.99
C GLU A 184 21.24 -4.03 5.30
N SER A 185 21.27 -5.03 4.40
CA SER A 185 22.13 -6.21 4.53
C SER A 185 23.61 -5.85 4.34
N ASP A 186 23.92 -4.97 3.39
CA ASP A 186 25.27 -4.45 3.20
C ASP A 186 25.76 -3.68 4.43
N HIS A 187 24.90 -2.84 5.01
CA HIS A 187 25.21 -2.15 6.27
C HIS A 187 25.55 -3.15 7.40
N ALA A 188 24.74 -4.21 7.54
CA ALA A 188 24.99 -5.26 8.53
C ALA A 188 26.32 -5.99 8.28
N ALA A 189 26.63 -6.30 7.02
CA ALA A 189 27.87 -6.95 6.62
C ALA A 189 29.10 -6.07 6.91
N ARG A 190 29.05 -4.79 6.54
CA ARG A 190 30.13 -3.82 6.82
C ARG A 190 30.35 -3.63 8.32
N LYS A 191 29.28 -3.55 9.09
CA LYS A 191 29.35 -3.47 10.56
C LYS A 191 30.02 -4.71 11.17
N ALA A 192 29.85 -5.88 10.56
CA ALA A 192 30.51 -7.12 10.96
C ALA A 192 31.95 -7.27 10.41
N GLY A 193 32.46 -6.29 9.63
CA GLY A 193 33.77 -6.35 9.01
C GLY A 193 33.87 -7.35 7.85
N ALA A 194 32.74 -7.80 7.30
CA ALA A 194 32.70 -8.79 6.22
C ALA A 194 33.12 -8.18 4.88
N LYS A 195 33.72 -9.01 4.02
CA LYS A 195 34.11 -8.64 2.65
C LYS A 195 33.05 -9.03 1.61
N ARG A 196 32.06 -9.81 2.02
CA ARG A 196 30.95 -10.30 1.19
C ARG A 196 29.65 -10.25 1.99
N LEU A 197 28.54 -10.06 1.29
CA LEU A 197 27.21 -10.12 1.87
C LEU A 197 26.76 -11.60 1.90
N ASP A 198 26.56 -12.16 3.10
CA ASP A 198 26.10 -13.54 3.29
C ASP A 198 24.72 -13.62 3.93
N VAL A 199 24.14 -14.81 4.01
CA VAL A 199 22.80 -15.10 4.51
C VAL A 199 22.56 -14.54 5.92
N GLU A 200 23.56 -14.60 6.79
CA GLU A 200 23.48 -14.06 8.15
C GLU A 200 23.23 -12.54 8.17
N HIS A 201 23.84 -11.80 7.24
CA HIS A 201 23.63 -10.36 7.11
C HIS A 201 22.23 -10.02 6.59
N VAL A 202 21.69 -10.82 5.66
CA VAL A 202 20.29 -10.68 5.20
C VAL A 202 19.33 -10.94 6.35
N ARG A 203 19.54 -12.01 7.12
CA ARG A 203 18.73 -12.32 8.31
C ARG A 203 18.82 -11.23 9.38
N ALA A 204 20.03 -10.70 9.61
CA ALA A 204 20.24 -9.59 10.55
C ALA A 204 19.51 -8.32 10.13
N ALA A 205 19.51 -8.00 8.83
CA ALA A 205 18.74 -6.88 8.27
C ALA A 205 17.23 -7.06 8.47
N ILE A 206 16.69 -8.23 8.12
CA ILE A 206 15.27 -8.57 8.32
C ILE A 206 14.91 -8.47 9.81
N GLY A 207 15.69 -9.07 10.71
CA GLY A 207 15.47 -9.01 12.15
C GLY A 207 15.56 -7.59 12.72
N SER A 208 16.47 -6.76 12.18
CA SER A 208 16.58 -5.36 12.55
C SER A 208 15.36 -4.54 12.09
N ARG A 209 14.84 -4.82 10.88
CA ARG A 209 13.62 -4.21 10.37
C ARG A 209 12.41 -4.57 11.23
N HIS A 210 12.25 -5.86 11.59
CA HIS A 210 11.19 -6.30 12.49
C HIS A 210 11.25 -5.58 13.83
N ARG A 211 12.44 -5.44 14.44
CA ARG A 211 12.58 -4.69 15.71
C ARG A 211 12.22 -3.21 15.59
N ARG A 212 12.56 -2.56 14.47
CA ARG A 212 12.21 -1.14 14.26
C ARG A 212 10.72 -0.91 14.06
N LEU A 213 10.04 -1.84 13.41
CA LEU A 213 8.62 -1.73 13.06
C LEU A 213 7.71 -2.42 14.06
N GLY A 214 8.23 -3.33 14.89
CA GLY A 214 7.49 -4.21 15.78
C GLY A 214 7.09 -3.61 17.13
N LEU A 215 7.19 -2.28 17.34
CA LEU A 215 6.84 -1.66 18.63
C LEU A 215 5.38 -1.92 19.00
N GLY A 216 4.46 -1.87 18.04
CA GLY A 216 3.04 -2.17 18.27
C GLY A 216 2.82 -3.62 18.72
N GLU A 217 3.51 -4.57 18.09
CA GLU A 217 3.48 -5.98 18.48
C GLU A 217 4.06 -6.19 19.90
N GLU A 218 5.19 -5.53 20.20
CA GLU A 218 5.79 -5.62 21.55
C GLU A 218 4.87 -5.08 22.65
N HIS A 219 4.20 -3.95 22.39
CA HIS A 219 3.21 -3.39 23.31
C HIS A 219 2.03 -4.34 23.51
N PHE A 220 1.49 -4.90 22.41
CA PHE A 220 0.40 -5.87 22.49
C PHE A 220 0.82 -7.11 23.30
N ARG A 221 1.99 -7.70 23.00
CA ARG A 221 2.53 -8.84 23.75
C ARG A 221 2.75 -8.52 25.23
N LYS A 222 3.12 -7.27 25.55
CA LYS A 222 3.24 -6.81 26.92
C LYS A 222 1.89 -6.79 27.61
N MET A 223 0.85 -6.21 27.00
CA MET A 223 -0.51 -6.18 27.53
C MET A 223 -1.08 -7.59 27.80
N VAL A 224 -0.81 -8.55 26.90
CA VAL A 224 -1.18 -9.96 27.10
C VAL A 224 -0.44 -10.57 28.30
N ARG A 225 0.89 -10.34 28.45
CA ARG A 225 1.66 -10.84 29.59
C ARG A 225 1.23 -10.23 30.92
N GLU A 226 0.86 -8.96 30.92
CA GLU A 226 0.36 -8.24 32.09
C GLU A 226 -1.12 -8.51 32.38
N LYS A 227 -1.77 -9.35 31.59
CA LYS A 227 -3.19 -9.69 31.67
C LYS A 227 -4.12 -8.46 31.55
N THR A 228 -3.66 -7.40 30.91
CA THR A 228 -4.51 -6.28 30.49
C THR A 228 -5.42 -6.71 29.35
N ILE A 229 -4.87 -7.51 28.42
CA ILE A 229 -5.63 -8.23 27.40
C ILE A 229 -5.70 -9.69 27.82
N LEU A 230 -6.93 -10.21 27.89
CA LEU A 230 -7.21 -11.54 28.39
C LEU A 230 -7.17 -12.56 27.25
N ILE A 231 -6.11 -13.35 27.20
CA ILE A 231 -5.94 -14.48 26.29
C ILE A 231 -5.52 -15.69 27.12
N ASP A 232 -6.35 -16.72 27.09
CA ASP A 232 -6.06 -17.99 27.75
C ASP A 232 -5.51 -18.97 26.72
N THR A 233 -4.33 -19.56 27.00
CA THR A 233 -3.66 -20.53 26.13
C THR A 233 -3.68 -21.92 26.72
N ARG A 234 -4.35 -22.13 27.82
CA ARG A 234 -4.47 -23.41 28.55
C ARG A 234 -5.81 -23.47 29.23
N GLY A 235 -6.32 -24.68 29.42
CA GLY A 235 -7.60 -24.91 30.03
C GLY A 235 -8.71 -25.07 29.02
N GLU A 236 -9.93 -25.15 29.50
CA GLU A 236 -11.15 -25.35 28.73
C GLU A 236 -12.18 -24.28 29.12
N ALA A 237 -12.89 -23.75 28.15
CA ALA A 237 -13.96 -22.78 28.37
C ALA A 237 -15.14 -23.04 27.44
N VAL A 238 -16.35 -22.87 27.99
CA VAL A 238 -17.59 -22.97 27.21
C VAL A 238 -17.93 -21.61 26.63
N GLY A 239 -18.28 -21.56 25.33
CA GLY A 239 -18.66 -20.32 24.65
C GLY A 239 -17.51 -19.35 24.40
N GLN A 240 -16.27 -19.80 24.48
CA GLN A 240 -15.07 -18.98 24.30
C GLN A 240 -14.08 -19.66 23.36
N VAL A 241 -13.54 -18.88 22.41
CA VAL A 241 -12.52 -19.33 21.43
C VAL A 241 -11.52 -18.20 21.19
N ASN A 242 -10.25 -18.55 20.99
CA ASN A 242 -9.26 -17.55 20.57
C ASN A 242 -9.28 -17.41 19.04
N GLY A 243 -9.58 -16.23 18.55
CA GLY A 243 -9.42 -15.82 17.16
C GLY A 243 -8.03 -15.22 16.91
N LEU A 244 -7.65 -15.10 15.66
CA LEU A 244 -6.41 -14.44 15.24
C LEU A 244 -6.74 -13.37 14.22
N PHE A 245 -6.46 -12.11 14.55
CA PHE A 245 -6.54 -10.99 13.64
C PHE A 245 -5.14 -10.64 13.13
N VAL A 246 -5.07 -10.09 11.90
CA VAL A 246 -3.81 -9.61 11.34
C VAL A 246 -3.86 -8.09 11.30
N LEU A 247 -2.91 -7.47 11.96
CA LEU A 247 -2.69 -6.03 11.91
C LEU A 247 -1.61 -5.73 10.88
N GLU A 248 -1.96 -4.93 9.87
CA GLU A 248 -1.02 -4.44 8.87
C GLU A 248 -0.65 -2.99 9.15
N GLN A 249 0.64 -2.73 9.35
CA GLN A 249 1.21 -1.40 9.55
C GLN A 249 2.32 -1.16 8.54
N TRP A 250 2.06 -0.40 7.48
CA TRP A 250 3.02 -0.13 6.41
C TRP A 250 3.53 -1.42 5.74
N ASP A 251 4.81 -1.73 5.97
CA ASP A 251 5.49 -2.93 5.47
C ASP A 251 5.66 -4.01 6.56
N TYR A 252 4.89 -3.93 7.64
CA TYR A 252 4.93 -4.85 8.76
C TYR A 252 3.55 -5.36 9.11
N ALA A 253 3.40 -6.67 9.20
CA ALA A 253 2.17 -7.31 9.63
C ALA A 253 2.45 -8.30 10.75
N PHE A 254 1.56 -8.36 11.74
CA PHE A 254 1.65 -9.34 12.82
C PHE A 254 0.27 -9.84 13.24
N GLY A 255 0.25 -11.06 13.81
CA GLY A 255 -0.97 -11.67 14.33
C GLY A 255 -1.27 -11.17 15.73
N GLN A 256 -2.51 -10.74 15.94
CA GLN A 256 -3.05 -10.33 17.23
C GLN A 256 -4.12 -11.32 17.66
N PRO A 257 -3.89 -12.14 18.70
CA PRO A 257 -4.94 -12.99 19.23
C PRO A 257 -6.03 -12.15 19.90
N VAL A 258 -7.27 -12.55 19.71
CA VAL A 258 -8.46 -11.93 20.31
C VAL A 258 -9.35 -13.02 20.87
N ARG A 259 -9.84 -12.83 22.09
CA ARG A 259 -10.85 -13.73 22.68
C ARG A 259 -12.21 -13.41 22.08
N VAL A 260 -12.83 -14.42 21.48
CA VAL A 260 -14.19 -14.37 20.97
C VAL A 260 -15.07 -15.15 21.93
N THR A 261 -16.13 -14.51 22.40
CA THR A 261 -17.11 -15.12 23.33
C THR A 261 -18.48 -15.12 22.71
N ALA A 262 -19.26 -16.11 23.05
CA ALA A 262 -20.67 -16.18 22.70
C ALA A 262 -21.52 -16.49 23.94
N THR A 263 -22.60 -15.77 24.07
CA THR A 263 -23.67 -16.05 25.03
C THR A 263 -24.90 -16.49 24.29
N THR A 264 -25.63 -17.46 24.85
CA THR A 264 -26.84 -18.00 24.22
C THR A 264 -27.99 -18.02 25.20
N SER A 265 -29.19 -17.75 24.69
CA SER A 265 -30.45 -17.82 25.45
C SER A 265 -31.60 -18.27 24.53
N LEU A 266 -32.76 -18.54 25.10
CA LEU A 266 -33.97 -18.73 24.31
C LEU A 266 -34.34 -17.42 23.60
N GLY A 267 -34.73 -17.51 22.33
CA GLY A 267 -35.07 -16.35 21.53
C GLY A 267 -35.73 -16.70 20.19
N GLU A 268 -35.88 -15.73 19.31
CA GLU A 268 -36.58 -15.86 18.04
C GLU A 268 -35.69 -16.23 16.84
N GLY A 269 -34.45 -16.68 17.11
CA GLY A 269 -33.53 -17.14 16.06
C GLY A 269 -32.54 -16.06 15.62
N ASP A 270 -32.20 -15.11 16.48
CA ASP A 270 -31.29 -14.02 16.18
C ASP A 270 -29.86 -14.37 16.61
N ILE A 271 -28.93 -14.09 15.71
CA ILE A 271 -27.49 -14.21 15.97
C ILE A 271 -26.89 -12.82 15.81
N LEU A 272 -26.54 -12.20 16.91
CA LEU A 272 -26.06 -10.82 17.01
C LEU A 272 -24.55 -10.79 17.04
N SER A 273 -23.92 -10.01 16.16
CA SER A 273 -22.51 -9.62 16.30
C SER A 273 -22.43 -8.26 16.98
N ILE A 274 -21.73 -8.20 18.10
CA ILE A 274 -21.55 -6.95 18.86
C ILE A 274 -20.75 -5.94 18.05
N GLU A 275 -19.74 -6.39 17.29
CA GLU A 275 -18.91 -5.55 16.43
C GLU A 275 -19.75 -4.83 15.37
N ARG A 276 -20.69 -5.54 14.77
CA ARG A 276 -21.59 -4.96 13.76
C ARG A 276 -22.54 -3.93 14.37
N GLU A 277 -23.15 -4.24 15.48
CA GLU A 277 -24.08 -3.32 16.14
C GLU A 277 -23.37 -2.07 16.73
N ALA A 278 -22.08 -2.18 17.01
CA ALA A 278 -21.26 -1.09 17.53
C ALA A 278 -20.52 -0.29 16.43
N ASP A 279 -20.81 -0.54 15.14
CA ASP A 279 -20.10 0.07 13.98
C ASP A 279 -18.58 -0.15 14.02
N LEU A 280 -18.14 -1.30 14.57
CA LEU A 280 -16.74 -1.71 14.63
C LEU A 280 -16.39 -2.78 13.59
N SER A 281 -17.30 -3.11 12.66
CA SER A 281 -17.10 -4.11 11.62
C SER A 281 -17.02 -3.50 10.23
N GLY A 282 -16.22 -4.13 9.37
CA GLY A 282 -16.18 -3.82 7.94
C GLY A 282 -17.15 -4.69 7.14
N SER A 283 -17.41 -4.30 5.89
CA SER A 283 -18.41 -4.95 5.03
C SER A 283 -18.10 -6.42 4.70
N ALA A 284 -16.83 -6.82 4.68
CA ALA A 284 -16.46 -8.22 4.45
C ALA A 284 -16.73 -9.09 5.67
N PHE A 285 -16.50 -8.56 6.88
CA PHE A 285 -16.86 -9.20 8.14
C PHE A 285 -18.39 -9.38 8.24
N ASP A 286 -19.17 -8.32 8.00
CA ASP A 286 -20.64 -8.35 8.04
C ASP A 286 -21.20 -9.40 7.08
N LYS A 287 -20.66 -9.46 5.87
CA LYS A 287 -21.03 -10.49 4.89
C LYS A 287 -20.74 -11.90 5.40
N GLY A 288 -19.57 -12.10 6.03
CA GLY A 288 -19.20 -13.36 6.68
C GLY A 288 -20.19 -13.76 7.77
N HIS A 289 -20.60 -12.82 8.60
CA HIS A 289 -21.58 -13.01 9.66
C HIS A 289 -22.96 -13.42 9.12
N PHE A 290 -23.48 -12.77 8.07
CA PHE A 290 -24.73 -13.16 7.42
C PHE A 290 -24.66 -14.57 6.81
N ILE A 291 -23.53 -14.95 6.23
CA ILE A 291 -23.32 -16.30 5.69
C ILE A 291 -23.36 -17.34 6.83
N LEU A 292 -22.73 -17.03 7.96
CA LEU A 292 -22.74 -17.84 9.17
C LEU A 292 -24.16 -18.04 9.68
N GLU A 293 -24.94 -16.97 9.79
CA GLU A 293 -26.35 -17.04 10.19
C GLU A 293 -27.16 -17.96 9.27
N GLY A 294 -27.00 -17.77 7.96
CA GLY A 294 -27.62 -18.63 6.95
C GLY A 294 -27.23 -20.10 7.07
N PHE A 295 -25.96 -20.39 7.33
CA PHE A 295 -25.45 -21.75 7.55
C PHE A 295 -26.07 -22.39 8.80
N LEU A 296 -26.11 -21.69 9.92
CA LEU A 296 -26.71 -22.22 11.16
C LEU A 296 -28.20 -22.46 10.99
N ARG A 297 -28.95 -21.59 10.34
CA ARG A 297 -30.36 -21.77 10.00
C ARG A 297 -30.57 -22.98 9.09
N GLN A 298 -29.75 -23.12 8.04
CA GLN A 298 -29.81 -24.28 7.13
C GLN A 298 -29.51 -25.59 7.85
N ARG A 299 -28.58 -25.59 8.79
CA ARG A 299 -28.14 -26.83 9.46
C ARG A 299 -29.08 -27.26 10.59
N PHE A 300 -29.65 -26.33 11.33
CA PHE A 300 -30.35 -26.62 12.58
C PHE A 300 -31.83 -26.21 12.60
N ALA A 301 -32.32 -25.52 11.57
CA ALA A 301 -33.71 -25.06 11.53
C ALA A 301 -34.52 -25.68 10.38
N GLN A 302 -34.27 -26.96 10.02
CA GLN A 302 -35.00 -27.59 8.92
C GLN A 302 -36.40 -28.04 9.33
N ASP A 303 -36.53 -28.66 10.52
CA ASP A 303 -37.78 -29.23 11.00
C ASP A 303 -38.48 -28.36 12.07
N LYS A 304 -37.73 -27.53 12.75
CA LYS A 304 -38.21 -26.64 13.83
C LYS A 304 -37.54 -25.28 13.72
N PRO A 305 -38.20 -24.18 14.09
CA PRO A 305 -37.58 -22.88 14.13
C PRO A 305 -36.38 -22.88 15.09
N LEU A 306 -35.36 -22.13 14.76
CA LEU A 306 -34.19 -21.89 15.60
C LEU A 306 -34.58 -20.98 16.78
N SER A 307 -35.10 -21.52 17.87
CA SER A 307 -35.51 -20.75 19.05
C SER A 307 -34.31 -20.39 19.93
N LEU A 308 -33.41 -19.59 19.37
CA LEU A 308 -32.13 -19.24 19.96
C LEU A 308 -31.92 -17.73 19.79
N HIS A 309 -31.40 -17.10 20.82
CA HIS A 309 -30.71 -15.80 20.70
C HIS A 309 -29.24 -16.04 21.09
N ALA A 310 -28.32 -15.65 20.20
CA ALA A 310 -26.89 -15.69 20.44
C ALA A 310 -26.27 -14.29 20.27
N ALA A 311 -25.41 -13.88 21.19
CA ALA A 311 -24.61 -12.69 21.05
C ALA A 311 -23.13 -13.09 21.00
N ILE A 312 -22.43 -12.64 19.98
CA ILE A 312 -21.00 -12.93 19.72
C ILE A 312 -20.23 -11.63 19.86
N ALA A 313 -19.12 -11.65 20.60
CA ALA A 313 -18.26 -10.50 20.81
C ALA A 313 -16.78 -10.88 20.66
N CYS A 314 -16.02 -10.03 19.98
CA CYS A 314 -14.56 -10.02 19.99
C CYS A 314 -14.09 -9.19 21.18
N GLU A 315 -13.95 -9.82 22.35
CA GLU A 315 -13.62 -9.10 23.58
C GLU A 315 -12.35 -8.27 23.42
N GLN A 316 -12.37 -7.07 24.01
CA GLN A 316 -11.25 -6.14 24.04
C GLN A 316 -10.70 -5.74 22.66
N ASN A 317 -11.52 -5.85 21.59
CA ASN A 317 -11.22 -5.29 20.29
C ASN A 317 -11.99 -3.99 20.09
N TYR A 318 -11.30 -2.86 20.07
CA TYR A 318 -11.88 -1.53 19.89
C TYR A 318 -11.39 -0.81 18.63
N VAL A 319 -10.62 -1.49 17.79
CA VAL A 319 -9.98 -0.90 16.60
C VAL A 319 -10.76 -1.18 15.32
N GLY A 320 -11.78 -2.02 15.41
CA GLY A 320 -12.53 -2.51 14.27
C GLY A 320 -11.94 -3.80 13.70
N VAL A 321 -12.80 -4.55 13.01
CA VAL A 321 -12.45 -5.81 12.34
C VAL A 321 -13.05 -5.82 10.93
N ASP A 322 -12.29 -6.33 9.96
CA ASP A 322 -12.79 -6.61 8.62
C ASP A 322 -12.23 -7.96 8.10
N GLY A 323 -12.90 -8.54 7.10
CA GLY A 323 -12.57 -9.85 6.56
C GLY A 323 -13.47 -10.96 7.08
N ASP A 324 -13.66 -11.98 6.25
CA ASP A 324 -14.56 -13.14 6.51
C ASP A 324 -13.84 -14.32 7.18
N SER A 325 -12.54 -14.24 7.42
CA SER A 325 -11.73 -15.32 8.02
C SER A 325 -12.06 -15.58 9.49
N ALA A 326 -12.65 -14.60 10.21
CA ALA A 326 -13.10 -14.77 11.59
C ALA A 326 -14.36 -15.63 11.74
N SER A 327 -15.13 -15.87 10.67
CA SER A 327 -16.42 -16.59 10.71
C SER A 327 -16.31 -17.99 11.30
N VAL A 328 -15.19 -18.68 11.15
CA VAL A 328 -14.97 -20.00 11.80
C VAL A 328 -14.96 -19.87 13.32
N THR A 329 -14.33 -18.85 13.85
CA THR A 329 -14.30 -18.58 15.29
C THR A 329 -15.69 -18.20 15.80
N GLU A 330 -16.41 -17.38 15.02
CA GLU A 330 -17.79 -16.98 15.31
C GLU A 330 -18.79 -18.17 15.28
N ILE A 331 -18.51 -19.25 14.55
CA ILE A 331 -19.32 -20.49 14.56
C ILE A 331 -19.03 -21.30 15.83
N PHE A 332 -17.77 -21.50 16.17
CA PHE A 332 -17.41 -22.37 17.26
C PHE A 332 -17.84 -21.83 18.64
N ALA A 333 -17.75 -20.53 18.87
CA ALA A 333 -18.12 -19.94 20.14
C ALA A 333 -19.63 -20.17 20.47
N PRO A 334 -20.62 -19.84 19.62
CA PRO A 334 -22.03 -20.11 19.92
C PRO A 334 -22.38 -21.61 19.94
N LEU A 335 -21.75 -22.45 19.11
CA LEU A 335 -21.99 -23.90 19.18
C LEU A 335 -21.49 -24.49 20.50
N SER A 336 -20.34 -24.03 21.00
CA SER A 336 -19.85 -24.39 22.33
C SER A 336 -20.81 -23.92 23.44
N ALA A 337 -21.27 -22.68 23.37
CA ALA A 337 -22.20 -22.10 24.35
C ALA A 337 -23.54 -22.87 24.37
N LEU A 338 -24.04 -23.27 23.19
CA LEU A 338 -25.30 -24.03 23.05
C LEU A 338 -25.21 -25.46 23.57
N SER A 339 -24.11 -26.14 23.21
CA SER A 339 -23.92 -27.54 23.58
C SER A 339 -23.41 -27.78 24.98
N GLY A 340 -22.88 -26.72 25.62
CA GLY A 340 -22.13 -26.81 26.89
C GLY A 340 -20.79 -27.56 26.76
N LEU A 341 -20.35 -27.85 25.50
CA LEU A 341 -19.08 -28.52 25.27
C LEU A 341 -17.93 -27.49 25.33
N PRO A 342 -16.93 -27.71 26.19
CA PRO A 342 -15.82 -26.78 26.30
C PRO A 342 -14.91 -26.83 25.06
N MET A 343 -14.31 -25.71 24.78
CA MET A 343 -13.24 -25.55 23.78
C MET A 343 -11.88 -25.50 24.50
N THR A 344 -10.86 -26.13 23.89
CA THR A 344 -9.48 -26.18 24.43
C THR A 344 -8.60 -25.10 23.83
#